data_11091e78fdb66e00c991b9bd42c10d92
#
_entry.id   11091e78fdb66e00c991b9bd42c10d92
#
_cell.length_a   1.000
_cell.length_b   1.000
_cell.length_c   1.000
_cell.angle_alpha   90.00
_cell.angle_beta   90.00
_cell.angle_gamma   90.00
#
_symmetry.space_group_name_H-M   'P 1'
#
loop_
_entity.id
_entity.type
_entity.pdbx_description
1 polymer ?
#
loop_
_entity_poly.entity_id
_entity_poly.type
_entity_poly.pdbx_seq_one_letter_code
_entity_poly.pdbx_strand_id
1 'polypeptide(L)'
;MPTASPRCYLAFDYGQRRVGVAVGNTLRGAGQPLKTIAAQGDARYAAIAALITEWQPDALVVGVPYHPDGAPHDNTQRAKRFARQLHGRFRLAVHEVDERYTTTEALAEGARDADAAAAALILDQFFRNPPLQPPKPDHAAA
;
A
#
# COMPACT_ATOMS: atom_id res chain seq x y z
N MET A 1 31.86 -2.18 1.09
CA MET A 1 30.58 -2.82 0.86
C MET A 1 29.60 -1.86 0.22
N PRO A 2 29.04 -2.20 -0.91
CA PRO A 2 28.09 -1.30 -1.51
C PRO A 2 26.83 -1.21 -0.64
N THR A 3 26.34 -0.02 -0.47
CA THR A 3 25.05 0.20 0.19
C THR A 3 23.96 -0.31 -0.74
N ALA A 4 22.95 -0.92 -0.17
CA ALA A 4 21.80 -1.31 -0.96
C ALA A 4 21.18 -0.05 -1.57
N SER A 5 20.75 -0.16 -2.83
CA SER A 5 20.03 0.92 -3.47
C SER A 5 18.74 1.22 -2.70
N PRO A 6 18.30 2.48 -2.65
CA PRO A 6 17.02 2.78 -2.05
C PRO A 6 15.91 1.98 -2.72
N ARG A 7 14.97 1.49 -1.93
CA ARG A 7 13.82 0.76 -2.45
C ARG A 7 12.62 1.69 -2.50
N CYS A 8 11.91 1.62 -3.60
CA CYS A 8 10.71 2.42 -3.82
C CYS A 8 9.47 1.58 -3.58
N TYR A 9 8.48 2.18 -2.95
CA TYR A 9 7.22 1.51 -2.65
C TYR A 9 6.06 2.37 -3.07
N LEU A 10 5.00 1.73 -3.59
CA LEU A 10 3.69 2.35 -3.71
C LEU A 10 2.80 1.75 -2.64
N ALA A 11 2.08 2.60 -1.93
CA ALA A 11 1.15 2.16 -0.90
C ALA A 11 -0.27 2.50 -1.32
N PHE A 12 -1.20 1.64 -0.90
CA PHE A 12 -2.59 1.75 -1.27
C PHE A 12 -3.48 1.70 -0.03
N ASP A 13 -4.40 2.65 0.05
CA ASP A 13 -5.48 2.59 1.03
C ASP A 13 -6.73 2.13 0.26
N TYR A 14 -7.09 0.87 0.45
CA TYR A 14 -8.16 0.24 -0.31
C TYR A 14 -9.52 0.77 0.11
N GLY A 15 -10.33 1.15 -0.87
CA GLY A 15 -11.74 1.43 -0.70
C GLY A 15 -12.51 0.83 -1.86
N GLN A 16 -13.79 0.54 -1.64
CA GLN A 16 -14.60 -0.05 -2.70
C GLN A 16 -14.76 0.87 -3.89
N ARG A 17 -14.90 2.17 -3.61
CA ARG A 17 -15.12 3.17 -4.67
C ARG A 17 -13.85 3.89 -5.07
N ARG A 18 -12.95 4.07 -4.13
CA ARG A 18 -11.72 4.84 -4.36
C ARG A 18 -10.56 4.14 -3.68
N VAL A 19 -9.39 4.30 -4.27
CA VAL A 19 -8.14 3.82 -3.68
C VAL A 19 -7.18 4.99 -3.59
N GLY A 20 -6.72 5.27 -2.38
CA GLY A 20 -5.68 6.27 -2.18
C GLY A 20 -4.33 5.68 -2.49
N VAL A 21 -3.43 6.46 -3.07
CA VAL A 21 -2.10 6.01 -3.46
C VAL A 21 -1.05 6.98 -2.95
N ALA A 22 0.02 6.41 -2.40
CA ALA A 22 1.19 7.16 -1.97
C ALA A 22 2.46 6.48 -2.46
N VAL A 23 3.54 7.24 -2.52
CA VAL A 23 4.84 6.72 -2.91
C VAL A 23 5.87 7.08 -1.84
N GLY A 24 6.87 6.25 -1.68
CA GLY A 24 7.98 6.56 -0.78
C GLY A 24 9.15 5.63 -1.04
N ASN A 25 10.27 5.95 -0.43
CA ASN A 25 11.45 5.12 -0.56
C ASN A 25 12.19 5.04 0.78
N THR A 26 13.10 4.07 0.87
CA THR A 26 13.83 3.83 2.10
C THR A 26 14.81 4.95 2.44
N LEU A 27 15.22 5.75 1.46
CA LEU A 27 16.12 6.86 1.71
C LEU A 27 15.43 7.96 2.52
N ARG A 28 14.19 8.30 2.14
CA ARG A 28 13.43 9.32 2.86
C ARG A 28 12.73 8.75 4.08
N GLY A 29 12.33 7.47 4.02
CA GLY A 29 11.65 6.82 5.13
C GLY A 29 10.26 7.36 5.41
N ALA A 30 9.63 7.98 4.42
CA ALA A 30 8.31 8.60 4.58
C ALA A 30 7.49 8.45 3.32
N GLY A 31 6.17 8.39 3.48
CA GLY A 31 5.24 8.33 2.38
C GLY A 31 4.83 9.72 1.92
N GLN A 32 4.65 9.87 0.62
CA GLN A 32 4.18 11.09 -0.01
C GLN A 32 2.87 10.79 -0.73
N PRO A 33 1.79 11.52 -0.41
CA PRO A 33 0.52 11.32 -1.11
C PRO A 33 0.68 11.58 -2.61
N LEU A 34 0.11 10.71 -3.44
CA LEU A 34 0.13 10.89 -4.88
C LEU A 34 -1.22 11.30 -5.43
N LYS A 35 -2.20 10.41 -5.30
CA LYS A 35 -3.51 10.66 -5.88
C LYS A 35 -4.52 9.65 -5.35
N THR A 36 -5.78 9.90 -5.67
CA THR A 36 -6.87 8.95 -5.46
C THR A 36 -7.31 8.42 -6.82
N ILE A 37 -7.47 7.11 -6.91
CA ILE A 37 -8.02 6.45 -8.09
C ILE A 37 -9.51 6.24 -7.83
N ALA A 38 -10.36 6.98 -8.55
CA ALA A 38 -11.81 6.91 -8.38
C ALA A 38 -12.41 6.00 -9.44
N ALA A 39 -11.78 4.87 -9.70
CA ALA A 39 -12.22 3.90 -10.68
C ALA A 39 -12.36 2.51 -10.02
N GLN A 40 -13.09 1.64 -10.66
CA GLN A 40 -13.32 0.28 -10.18
C GLN A 40 -13.04 -0.70 -11.32
N GLY A 41 -12.90 -1.97 -10.97
CA GLY A 41 -12.70 -3.02 -11.96
C GLY A 41 -11.43 -2.82 -12.77
N ASP A 42 -11.50 -3.14 -14.06
CA ASP A 42 -10.32 -3.07 -14.92
C ASP A 42 -9.74 -1.67 -15.03
N ALA A 43 -10.58 -0.64 -14.99
CA ALA A 43 -10.11 0.75 -15.06
C ALA A 43 -9.22 1.09 -13.84
N ARG A 44 -9.56 0.55 -12.69
CA ARG A 44 -8.74 0.73 -11.47
C ARG A 44 -7.35 0.13 -11.68
N TYR A 45 -7.28 -1.09 -12.16
CA TYR A 45 -5.99 -1.76 -12.35
C TYR A 45 -5.19 -1.15 -13.49
N ALA A 46 -5.86 -0.61 -14.50
CA ALA A 46 -5.16 0.12 -15.56
C ALA A 46 -4.49 1.37 -14.99
N ALA A 47 -5.18 2.10 -14.11
CA ALA A 47 -4.61 3.28 -13.46
C ALA A 47 -3.43 2.90 -12.57
N ILE A 48 -3.54 1.80 -11.84
CA ILE A 48 -2.45 1.31 -11.00
C ILE A 48 -1.26 0.91 -11.87
N ALA A 49 -1.51 0.23 -12.98
CA ALA A 49 -0.44 -0.16 -13.90
C ALA A 49 0.34 1.05 -14.41
N ALA A 50 -0.35 2.15 -14.70
CA ALA A 50 0.29 3.37 -15.14
C ALA A 50 1.21 3.94 -14.05
N LEU A 51 0.78 3.89 -12.80
CA LEU A 51 1.61 4.35 -11.68
C LEU A 51 2.82 3.45 -11.47
N ILE A 52 2.66 2.14 -11.62
CA ILE A 52 3.77 1.21 -11.52
C ILE A 52 4.80 1.49 -12.60
N THR A 53 4.34 1.76 -13.82
CA THR A 53 5.23 2.12 -14.92
C THR A 53 5.96 3.43 -14.64
N GLU A 54 5.26 4.41 -14.09
CA GLU A 54 5.83 5.72 -13.80
C GLU A 54 6.87 5.66 -12.68
N TRP A 55 6.56 4.98 -11.60
CA TRP A 55 7.39 5.00 -10.38
C TRP A 55 8.32 3.81 -10.25
N GLN A 56 8.05 2.73 -10.97
CA GLN A 56 8.88 1.50 -10.95
C GLN A 56 9.17 1.03 -9.53
N PRO A 57 8.13 0.79 -8.72
CA PRO A 57 8.35 0.39 -7.34
C PRO A 57 8.97 -1.01 -7.25
N ASP A 58 9.74 -1.20 -6.19
CA ASP A 58 10.31 -2.52 -5.89
C ASP A 58 9.27 -3.44 -5.26
N ALA A 59 8.31 -2.87 -4.55
CA ALA A 59 7.24 -3.61 -3.91
C ALA A 59 6.06 -2.70 -3.66
N LEU A 60 4.93 -3.31 -3.30
CA LEU A 60 3.69 -2.60 -3.01
C LEU A 60 3.31 -2.81 -1.54
N VAL A 61 2.56 -1.87 -0.99
CA VAL A 61 2.08 -1.94 0.39
C VAL A 61 0.59 -1.70 0.39
N VAL A 62 -0.16 -2.51 1.11
CA VAL A 62 -1.63 -2.37 1.22
C VAL A 62 -2.00 -2.30 2.69
N GLY A 63 -2.76 -1.29 3.07
CA GLY A 63 -3.32 -1.21 4.41
C GLY A 63 -4.50 -2.15 4.55
N VAL A 64 -4.52 -2.94 5.62
CA VAL A 64 -5.60 -3.90 5.89
C VAL A 64 -6.29 -3.49 7.18
N PRO A 65 -7.57 -3.11 7.10
CA PRO A 65 -8.29 -2.66 8.29
C PRO A 65 -8.73 -3.83 9.17
N TYR A 66 -8.67 -3.61 10.47
CA TYR A 66 -9.19 -4.53 11.49
C TYR A 66 -9.89 -3.69 12.57
N HIS A 67 -10.77 -4.32 13.32
CA HIS A 67 -11.28 -3.69 14.52
C HIS A 67 -10.17 -3.59 15.57
N PRO A 68 -10.29 -2.67 16.54
CA PRO A 68 -9.23 -2.50 17.55
C PRO A 68 -8.88 -3.77 18.31
N ASP A 69 -9.85 -4.69 18.50
CA ASP A 69 -9.60 -5.96 19.18
C ASP A 69 -8.97 -7.01 18.30
N GLY A 70 -8.70 -6.67 17.04
CA GLY A 70 -8.10 -7.60 16.08
C GLY A 70 -9.10 -8.39 15.27
N ALA A 71 -10.41 -8.26 15.55
CA ALA A 71 -11.42 -8.95 14.77
C ALA A 71 -11.49 -8.40 13.35
N PRO A 72 -11.82 -9.26 12.35
CA PRO A 72 -11.92 -8.78 10.98
C PRO A 72 -13.00 -7.70 10.82
N HIS A 73 -12.66 -6.66 10.12
CA HIS A 73 -13.58 -5.62 9.68
C HIS A 73 -14.26 -6.07 8.38
N ASP A 74 -15.35 -5.40 8.00
CA ASP A 74 -16.03 -5.73 6.74
C ASP A 74 -15.09 -5.64 5.54
N ASN A 75 -14.15 -4.71 5.57
CA ASN A 75 -13.21 -4.51 4.48
C ASN A 75 -11.92 -5.30 4.62
N THR A 76 -11.74 -6.06 5.70
CA THR A 76 -10.51 -6.83 5.91
C THR A 76 -10.26 -7.81 4.75
N GLN A 77 -11.25 -8.63 4.44
CA GLN A 77 -11.11 -9.62 3.38
C GLN A 77 -10.99 -8.95 2.01
N ARG A 78 -11.70 -7.85 1.80
CA ARG A 78 -11.61 -7.12 0.53
C ARG A 78 -10.22 -6.54 0.31
N ALA A 79 -9.64 -5.96 1.35
CA ALA A 79 -8.29 -5.42 1.26
C ALA A 79 -7.26 -6.53 1.03
N LYS A 80 -7.42 -7.67 1.70
CA LYS A 80 -6.53 -8.81 1.47
C LYS A 80 -6.67 -9.37 0.06
N ARG A 81 -7.89 -9.42 -0.45
CA ARG A 81 -8.12 -9.84 -1.84
C ARG A 81 -7.45 -8.87 -2.81
N PHE A 82 -7.59 -7.57 -2.55
CA PHE A 82 -6.94 -6.54 -3.36
C PHE A 82 -5.43 -6.75 -3.37
N ALA A 83 -4.83 -7.01 -2.22
CA ALA A 83 -3.39 -7.28 -2.12
C ALA A 83 -3.00 -8.49 -2.97
N ARG A 84 -3.78 -9.57 -2.90
CA ARG A 84 -3.52 -10.77 -3.71
C ARG A 84 -3.66 -10.47 -5.20
N GLN A 85 -4.65 -9.66 -5.58
CA GLN A 85 -4.85 -9.27 -6.97
C GLN A 85 -3.68 -8.45 -7.49
N LEU A 86 -3.18 -7.52 -6.69
CA LEU A 86 -2.01 -6.73 -7.07
C LEU A 86 -0.80 -7.62 -7.30
N HIS A 87 -0.57 -8.56 -6.39
CA HIS A 87 0.54 -9.49 -6.51
C HIS A 87 0.42 -10.32 -7.78
N GLY A 88 -0.76 -10.89 -8.03
CA GLY A 88 -0.97 -11.74 -9.18
C GLY A 88 -0.88 -11.00 -10.50
N ARG A 89 -1.38 -9.76 -10.55
CA ARG A 89 -1.40 -8.98 -11.79
C ARG A 89 -0.04 -8.39 -12.13
N PHE A 90 0.69 -7.91 -11.12
CA PHE A 90 1.89 -7.11 -11.37
C PHE A 90 3.18 -7.82 -11.00
N ARG A 91 3.08 -8.97 -10.38
CA ARG A 91 4.24 -9.79 -10.02
C ARG A 91 5.24 -9.07 -9.12
N LEU A 92 4.72 -8.18 -8.29
CA LEU A 92 5.51 -7.48 -7.29
C LEU A 92 5.14 -8.02 -5.92
N ALA A 93 6.10 -8.03 -4.99
CA ALA A 93 5.81 -8.37 -3.62
C ALA A 93 4.83 -7.35 -3.04
N VAL A 94 3.88 -7.81 -2.24
CA VAL A 94 2.90 -6.95 -1.60
C VAL A 94 2.96 -7.19 -0.11
N HIS A 95 3.24 -6.11 0.63
CA HIS A 95 3.26 -6.14 2.09
C HIS A 95 1.91 -5.65 2.61
N GLU A 96 1.39 -6.32 3.62
CA GLU A 96 0.17 -5.87 4.29
C GLU A 96 0.54 -5.14 5.57
N VAL A 97 -0.11 -4.01 5.81
CA VAL A 97 0.06 -3.22 7.01
C VAL A 97 -1.25 -3.25 7.78
N ASP A 98 -1.19 -3.67 9.04
CA ASP A 98 -2.36 -3.69 9.91
C ASP A 98 -2.70 -2.26 10.32
N GLU A 99 -3.83 -1.74 9.84
CA GLU A 99 -4.26 -0.37 10.13
C GLU A 99 -4.89 -0.22 11.51
N ARG A 100 -5.02 -1.31 12.26
CA ARG A 100 -5.67 -1.27 13.58
C ARG A 100 -5.02 -0.25 14.51
N TYR A 101 -3.71 -0.08 14.39
CA TYR A 101 -2.95 0.83 15.25
C TYR A 101 -2.71 2.20 14.61
N THR A 102 -3.27 2.43 13.42
CA THR A 102 -3.11 3.68 12.70
C THR A 102 -4.48 4.27 12.44
N THR A 103 -4.79 5.41 13.02
CA THR A 103 -6.06 6.09 12.80
C THR A 103 -5.93 6.92 11.53
N THR A 104 -5.79 6.23 10.38
CA THR A 104 -5.53 6.92 9.12
C THR A 104 -6.62 7.92 8.76
N GLU A 105 -7.88 7.56 8.98
CA GLU A 105 -8.99 8.45 8.66
C GLU A 105 -8.91 9.75 9.47
N ALA A 106 -8.71 9.63 10.79
CA ALA A 106 -8.63 10.80 11.65
C ALA A 106 -7.41 11.65 11.33
N LEU A 107 -6.26 11.01 11.09
CA LEU A 107 -5.02 11.73 10.81
C LEU A 107 -5.03 12.36 9.42
N ALA A 108 -5.77 11.78 8.48
CA ALA A 108 -5.89 12.32 7.13
C ALA A 108 -7.00 13.34 7.01
N GLU A 109 -7.84 13.50 8.05
CA GLU A 109 -8.95 14.42 8.03
C GLU A 109 -8.45 15.84 7.78
N GLY A 110 -9.12 16.54 6.89
CA GLY A 110 -8.73 17.89 6.52
C GLY A 110 -7.65 17.96 5.45
N ALA A 111 -7.04 16.82 5.08
CA ALA A 111 -6.09 16.80 3.99
C ALA A 111 -6.80 17.07 2.67
N ARG A 112 -6.07 17.68 1.73
CA ARG A 112 -6.61 18.01 0.43
C ARG A 112 -7.10 16.76 -0.32
N ASP A 113 -6.35 15.67 -0.22
CA ASP A 113 -6.73 14.38 -0.76
C ASP A 113 -6.61 13.38 0.38
N ALA A 114 -7.71 13.14 1.07
CA ALA A 114 -7.71 12.32 2.27
C ALA A 114 -7.35 10.88 1.99
N ASP A 115 -7.75 10.34 0.84
CA ASP A 115 -7.44 8.96 0.50
C ASP A 115 -5.94 8.78 0.25
N ALA A 116 -5.34 9.70 -0.48
CA ALA A 116 -3.90 9.66 -0.73
C ALA A 116 -3.12 9.92 0.57
N ALA A 117 -3.62 10.82 1.42
CA ALA A 117 -2.98 11.09 2.71
C ALA A 117 -3.03 9.84 3.61
N ALA A 118 -4.14 9.11 3.59
CA ALA A 118 -4.24 7.86 4.34
C ALA A 118 -3.24 6.83 3.82
N ALA A 119 -3.08 6.72 2.51
CA ALA A 119 -2.08 5.82 1.94
C ALA A 119 -0.67 6.20 2.36
N ALA A 120 -0.38 7.51 2.45
CA ALA A 120 0.94 7.96 2.92
C ALA A 120 1.16 7.56 4.38
N LEU A 121 0.14 7.63 5.21
CA LEU A 121 0.25 7.20 6.62
C LEU A 121 0.48 5.69 6.73
N ILE A 122 -0.14 4.90 5.87
CA ILE A 122 0.11 3.47 5.80
C ILE A 122 1.58 3.21 5.47
N LEU A 123 2.10 3.95 4.51
CA LEU A 123 3.49 3.78 4.10
C LEU A 123 4.45 4.24 5.21
N ASP A 124 4.12 5.33 5.91
CA ASP A 124 4.90 5.78 7.05
C ASP A 124 4.98 4.68 8.11
N GLN A 125 3.85 4.01 8.38
CA GLN A 125 3.85 2.92 9.34
C GLN A 125 4.68 1.74 8.86
N PHE A 126 4.62 1.43 7.59
CA PHE A 126 5.45 0.38 7.01
C PHE A 126 6.94 0.67 7.24
N PHE A 127 7.36 1.90 7.02
CA PHE A 127 8.77 2.27 7.22
C PHE A 127 9.17 2.23 8.69
N ARG A 128 8.26 2.53 9.62
CA ARG A 128 8.56 2.44 11.05
C ARG A 128 8.64 1.01 11.54
N ASN A 129 7.89 0.11 10.91
CA ASN A 129 7.81 -1.29 11.30
C ASN A 129 8.01 -2.17 10.08
N PRO A 130 9.20 -2.13 9.48
CA PRO A 130 9.44 -2.97 8.30
C PRO A 130 9.43 -4.44 8.68
N PRO A 131 9.07 -5.32 7.74
CA PRO A 131 9.14 -6.75 8.02
C PRO A 131 10.58 -7.15 8.32
N LEU A 132 10.74 -8.09 9.24
CA LEU A 132 12.07 -8.59 9.60
C LEU A 132 12.75 -9.27 8.41
N GLN A 133 11.94 -9.85 7.55
CA GLN A 133 12.45 -10.47 6.33
C GLN A 133 11.58 -9.98 5.17
N PRO A 134 12.18 -9.72 4.00
CA PRO A 134 11.36 -9.38 2.86
C PRO A 134 10.48 -10.57 2.49
N PRO A 135 9.30 -10.33 1.92
CA PRO A 135 8.47 -11.44 1.47
C PRO A 135 9.23 -12.25 0.43
N LYS A 136 9.02 -13.56 0.49
CA LYS A 136 9.66 -14.43 -0.49
C LYS A 136 9.05 -14.18 -1.85
N PRO A 137 9.88 -14.08 -2.89
CA PRO A 137 9.34 -13.98 -4.24
C PRO A 137 8.58 -15.26 -4.58
N ASP A 138 7.65 -15.15 -5.50
CA ASP A 138 6.85 -16.29 -5.92
C ASP A 138 7.68 -17.46 -6.36
N HIS A 139 8.72 -17.16 -7.12
CA HIS A 139 9.58 -18.22 -7.62
C HIS A 139 10.29 -18.95 -6.48
N ALA A 140 10.50 -18.28 -5.36
CA ALA A 140 11.11 -18.91 -4.22
C ALA A 140 10.12 -19.86 -3.56
N ALA A 141 8.87 -19.67 -3.80
CA ALA A 141 7.85 -20.60 -3.36
C ALA A 141 7.89 -21.85 -4.23
N ALA A 142 8.51 -21.75 -5.34
CA ALA A 142 8.66 -22.90 -6.20
C ALA A 142 9.77 -23.79 -5.69
#